data_7010fe7856d52e5c645d9c9fbda904da
#
_entry.id   7010fe7856d52e5c645d9c9fbda904da
#
_cell.length_a   1.000
_cell.length_b   1.000
_cell.length_c   1.000
_cell.angle_alpha   90.00
_cell.angle_beta   90.00
_cell.angle_gamma   90.00
#
_symmetry.space_group_name_H-M   'P 1'
#
loop_
_entity.id
_entity.type
_entity.pdbx_description
1 polymer ?
#
loop_
_entity_poly.entity_id
_entity_poly.type
_entity_poly.pdbx_seq_one_letter_code
_entity_poly.pdbx_strand_id
1 'polypeptide(L)'
;MKDGQVSEPLLLLVEDEPLILLVAQDALEAGGYTVLPFQTASEALSALDSGFAELSGLVTDIRLPGGADGWEIARHARELRADLPVVYTTGDSAVDWPAKGVPNSVIVQKPYAGAQLLTAISTLMTAADTNRNS
;
A
#
# COMPACT_ATOMS: atom_id res chain seq x y z
N MET A 1 -14.29 -22.20 1.47
CA MET A 1 -14.62 -21.01 1.14
C MET A 1 -16.01 -20.94 1.11
N LYS A 2 -16.44 -19.91 1.31
CA LYS A 2 -17.65 -19.77 1.11
C LYS A 2 -17.92 -20.04 -0.19
N ASP A 3 -18.79 -20.80 -0.46
CA ASP A 3 -19.10 -21.26 -1.71
C ASP A 3 -19.25 -20.17 -2.69
N GLY A 4 -18.36 -20.08 -3.59
CA GLY A 4 -18.39 -19.09 -4.63
C GLY A 4 -18.02 -17.68 -4.21
N GLN A 5 -17.78 -17.45 -2.93
CA GLN A 5 -17.43 -16.12 -2.50
C GLN A 5 -15.97 -15.85 -2.72
N VAL A 6 -15.67 -14.67 -3.19
CA VAL A 6 -14.32 -14.21 -3.39
C VAL A 6 -14.01 -13.22 -2.30
N SER A 7 -12.94 -13.46 -1.54
CA SER A 7 -12.52 -12.52 -0.51
C SER A 7 -11.99 -11.26 -1.17
N GLU A 8 -12.33 -10.13 -0.62
CA GLU A 8 -11.77 -8.87 -1.09
C GLU A 8 -10.28 -8.82 -0.78
N PRO A 9 -9.46 -8.32 -1.69
CA PRO A 9 -8.04 -8.17 -1.41
C PRO A 9 -7.81 -7.23 -0.24
N LEU A 10 -6.84 -7.59 0.61
CA LEU A 10 -6.53 -6.82 1.80
C LEU A 10 -5.35 -5.90 1.54
N LEU A 11 -5.54 -4.61 1.79
CA LEU A 11 -4.49 -3.61 1.64
C LEU A 11 -4.08 -3.07 3.00
N LEU A 12 -2.78 -2.94 3.22
CA LEU A 12 -2.24 -2.20 4.36
C LEU A 12 -2.11 -0.74 3.92
N LEU A 13 -2.69 0.18 4.65
CA LEU A 13 -2.67 1.60 4.32
C LEU A 13 -2.04 2.37 5.47
N VAL A 14 -0.97 3.11 5.19
CA VAL A 14 -0.23 3.85 6.21
C VAL A 14 -0.22 5.34 5.85
N GLU A 15 -0.82 6.16 6.69
CA GLU A 15 -0.93 7.60 6.49
C GLU A 15 -1.14 8.26 7.85
N ASP A 16 -0.28 9.22 8.20
CA ASP A 16 -0.36 9.84 9.53
C ASP A 16 -1.40 10.95 9.66
N GLU A 17 -1.86 11.53 8.56
CA GLU A 17 -2.88 12.56 8.61
C GLU A 17 -4.27 11.96 8.58
N PRO A 18 -5.07 12.11 9.65
CA PRO A 18 -6.35 11.41 9.77
C PRO A 18 -7.33 11.65 8.62
N LEU A 19 -7.41 12.89 8.13
CA LEU A 19 -8.34 13.20 7.05
C LEU A 19 -7.91 12.57 5.73
N ILE A 20 -6.62 12.56 5.46
CA ILE A 20 -6.10 11.93 4.24
C ILE A 20 -6.27 10.42 4.33
N LEU A 21 -6.02 9.85 5.51
CA LEU A 21 -6.23 8.43 5.75
C LEU A 21 -7.68 8.04 5.46
N LEU A 22 -8.63 8.83 5.95
CA LEU A 22 -10.05 8.55 5.74
C LEU A 22 -10.43 8.60 4.27
N VAL A 23 -9.97 9.63 3.55
CA VAL A 23 -10.25 9.75 2.12
C VAL A 23 -9.66 8.58 1.33
N ALA A 24 -8.42 8.21 1.64
CA ALA A 24 -7.76 7.09 0.97
C ALA A 24 -8.48 5.78 1.26
N GLN A 25 -8.83 5.55 2.53
CA GLN A 25 -9.52 4.34 2.93
C GLN A 25 -10.86 4.21 2.22
N ASP A 26 -11.65 5.31 2.21
CA ASP A 26 -12.96 5.29 1.55
C ASP A 26 -12.85 4.99 0.07
N ALA A 27 -11.87 5.59 -0.61
CA ALA A 27 -11.68 5.38 -2.04
C ALA A 27 -11.32 3.92 -2.34
N LEU A 28 -10.44 3.34 -1.55
CA LEU A 28 -10.00 1.96 -1.76
C LEU A 28 -11.12 0.98 -1.45
N GLU A 29 -11.86 1.23 -0.37
CA GLU A 29 -12.98 0.36 0.00
C GLU A 29 -14.09 0.43 -1.05
N ALA A 30 -14.35 1.61 -1.58
CA ALA A 30 -15.34 1.76 -2.65
C ALA A 30 -14.92 1.00 -3.91
N GLY A 31 -13.63 0.81 -4.10
CA GLY A 31 -13.09 0.05 -5.22
C GLY A 31 -13.04 -1.46 -5.01
N GLY A 32 -13.51 -1.95 -3.87
CA GLY A 32 -13.59 -3.39 -3.63
C GLY A 32 -12.48 -3.97 -2.77
N TYR A 33 -11.70 -3.13 -2.10
CA TYR A 33 -10.64 -3.62 -1.22
C TYR A 33 -11.06 -3.58 0.24
N THR A 34 -10.51 -4.50 1.02
CA THR A 34 -10.56 -4.40 2.47
C THR A 34 -9.29 -3.67 2.89
N VAL A 35 -9.41 -2.70 3.77
CA VAL A 35 -8.28 -1.83 4.14
C VAL A 35 -7.98 -1.96 5.62
N LEU A 36 -6.70 -2.12 5.93
CA LEU A 36 -6.19 -2.14 7.30
C LEU A 36 -5.40 -0.85 7.49
N PRO A 37 -5.96 0.18 8.16
CA PRO A 37 -5.33 1.48 8.22
C PRO A 37 -4.45 1.65 9.47
N PHE A 38 -3.30 2.28 9.28
CA PHE A 38 -2.42 2.65 10.39
C PHE A 38 -1.91 4.06 10.19
N GLN A 39 -1.63 4.75 11.29
CA GLN A 39 -1.14 6.12 11.25
C GLN A 39 0.35 6.23 11.54
N THR A 40 1.00 5.16 11.94
CA THR A 40 2.44 5.18 12.25
C THR A 40 3.17 4.03 11.58
N ALA A 41 4.44 4.24 11.30
CA ALA A 41 5.28 3.20 10.75
C ALA A 41 5.43 2.04 11.72
N SER A 42 5.53 2.33 13.01
CA SER A 42 5.68 1.30 14.04
C SER A 42 4.52 0.32 14.03
N GLU A 43 3.30 0.84 13.96
CA GLU A 43 2.12 -0.01 13.90
C GLU A 43 2.10 -0.86 12.63
N ALA A 44 2.46 -0.25 11.49
CA ALA A 44 2.48 -0.96 10.23
C ALA A 44 3.52 -2.08 10.23
N LEU A 45 4.72 -1.80 10.74
CA LEU A 45 5.78 -2.82 10.81
C LEU A 45 5.39 -3.96 11.74
N SER A 46 4.77 -3.64 12.88
CA SER A 46 4.28 -4.68 13.79
C SER A 46 3.22 -5.54 13.13
N ALA A 47 2.34 -4.93 12.35
CA ALA A 47 1.31 -5.66 11.62
C ALA A 47 1.94 -6.61 10.61
N LEU A 48 2.96 -6.16 9.87
CA LEU A 48 3.65 -7.02 8.93
C LEU A 48 4.30 -8.21 9.62
N ASP A 49 4.91 -7.97 10.77
CA ASP A 49 5.60 -9.03 11.51
C ASP A 49 4.63 -10.02 12.17
N SER A 50 3.38 -9.64 12.36
CA SER A 50 2.38 -10.52 12.95
C SER A 50 1.84 -11.56 11.97
N GLY A 51 2.37 -11.61 10.77
CA GLY A 51 2.02 -12.68 9.85
C GLY A 51 0.84 -12.42 8.95
N PHE A 52 0.74 -11.22 8.38
CA PHE A 52 -0.31 -10.97 7.41
C PHE A 52 0.06 -11.60 6.06
N ALA A 53 0.05 -12.93 6.04
CA ALA A 53 0.33 -13.68 4.83
C ALA A 53 -0.71 -13.41 3.73
N GLU A 54 -1.86 -12.91 4.12
CA GLU A 54 -2.95 -12.64 3.18
C GLU A 54 -2.94 -11.24 2.62
N LEU A 55 -1.94 -10.44 2.96
CA LEU A 55 -1.85 -9.08 2.48
C LEU A 55 -1.68 -9.06 0.97
N SER A 56 -2.52 -8.30 0.29
CA SER A 56 -2.50 -8.22 -1.16
C SER A 56 -1.75 -7.00 -1.70
N GLY A 57 -1.56 -5.98 -0.87
CA GLY A 57 -0.86 -4.79 -1.31
C GLY A 57 -0.59 -3.82 -0.17
N LEU A 58 0.29 -2.88 -0.43
CA LEU A 58 0.67 -1.83 0.51
C LEU A 58 0.52 -0.47 -0.14
N VAL A 59 -0.15 0.45 0.55
CA VAL A 59 -0.22 1.85 0.17
C VAL A 59 0.33 2.63 1.36
N THR A 60 1.43 3.34 1.18
CA THR A 60 2.07 4.03 2.31
C THR A 60 2.54 5.43 1.94
N ASP A 61 2.30 6.37 2.85
CA ASP A 61 2.95 7.66 2.81
C ASP A 61 4.44 7.43 3.06
N ILE A 62 5.28 8.29 2.50
CA ILE A 62 6.72 8.17 2.65
C ILE A 62 7.17 8.81 3.96
N ARG A 63 6.76 10.05 4.23
CA ARG A 63 7.16 10.73 5.46
C ARG A 63 6.18 10.42 6.56
N LEU A 64 6.66 9.69 7.55
CA LEU A 64 5.85 9.27 8.69
C LEU A 64 6.57 9.66 9.98
N PRO A 65 5.84 9.94 11.06
CA PRO A 65 6.48 10.27 12.33
C PRO A 65 7.12 9.03 12.95
N GLY A 66 8.16 9.25 13.76
CA GLY A 66 8.68 8.21 14.62
C GLY A 66 9.79 7.34 14.07
N GLY A 67 10.63 7.81 13.23
CA GLY A 67 11.88 7.11 12.91
C GLY A 67 11.87 6.32 11.61
N ALA A 68 10.96 5.37 11.42
CA ALA A 68 10.87 4.64 10.16
C ALA A 68 9.99 5.40 9.19
N ASP A 69 10.23 5.23 7.90
CA ASP A 69 9.48 5.90 6.84
C ASP A 69 8.85 4.89 5.89
N GLY A 70 8.12 5.40 4.89
CA GLY A 70 7.43 4.53 3.94
C GLY A 70 8.37 3.69 3.08
N TRP A 71 9.58 4.18 2.82
CA TRP A 71 10.58 3.39 2.09
C TRP A 71 10.93 2.13 2.88
N GLU A 72 11.11 2.26 4.17
CA GLU A 72 11.46 1.14 5.04
C GLU A 72 10.32 0.14 5.18
N ILE A 73 9.09 0.64 5.30
CA ILE A 73 7.92 -0.23 5.38
C ILE A 73 7.82 -1.08 4.13
N ALA A 74 8.00 -0.46 2.96
CA ALA A 74 7.89 -1.16 1.69
C ALA A 74 9.00 -2.20 1.51
N ARG A 75 10.23 -1.86 1.90
CA ARG A 75 11.33 -2.83 1.83
C ARG A 75 11.05 -4.03 2.72
N HIS A 76 10.57 -3.78 3.93
CA HIS A 76 10.25 -4.85 4.86
C HIS A 76 9.12 -5.74 4.31
N ALA A 77 8.09 -5.13 3.76
CA ALA A 77 6.98 -5.87 3.17
C ALA A 77 7.46 -6.76 2.01
N ARG A 78 8.37 -6.24 1.17
CA ARG A 78 8.93 -7.00 0.04
C ARG A 78 9.86 -8.11 0.48
N GLU A 79 10.47 -8.00 1.65
CA GLU A 79 11.24 -9.09 2.24
C GLU A 79 10.33 -10.24 2.61
N LEU A 80 9.12 -9.94 3.06
CA LEU A 80 8.15 -10.97 3.42
C LEU A 80 7.44 -11.53 2.20
N ARG A 81 7.25 -10.70 1.18
CA ARG A 81 6.61 -11.13 -0.06
C ARG A 81 7.16 -10.31 -1.23
N ALA A 82 8.00 -10.94 -2.04
CA ALA A 82 8.81 -10.27 -3.05
C ALA A 82 8.00 -9.57 -4.15
N ASP A 83 6.80 -10.04 -4.43
CA ASP A 83 5.98 -9.51 -5.52
C ASP A 83 4.81 -8.63 -5.03
N LEU A 84 4.83 -8.21 -3.76
CA LEU A 84 3.73 -7.44 -3.20
C LEU A 84 3.57 -6.10 -3.92
N PRO A 85 2.37 -5.78 -4.44
CA PRO A 85 2.11 -4.45 -4.99
C PRO A 85 2.33 -3.35 -3.95
N VAL A 86 3.06 -2.30 -4.34
CA VAL A 86 3.39 -1.19 -3.44
C VAL A 86 3.12 0.14 -4.14
N VAL A 87 2.31 0.98 -3.51
CA VAL A 87 2.08 2.35 -3.93
C VAL A 87 2.56 3.27 -2.82
N TYR A 88 3.40 4.24 -3.18
CA TYR A 88 3.82 5.30 -2.25
C TYR A 88 2.99 6.55 -2.49
N THR A 89 2.69 7.29 -1.44
CA THR A 89 2.11 8.62 -1.57
C THR A 89 3.07 9.64 -0.96
N THR A 90 3.18 10.82 -1.55
CA THR A 90 4.13 11.81 -1.08
C THR A 90 3.74 13.22 -1.48
N GLY A 91 4.07 14.19 -0.61
CA GLY A 91 3.97 15.60 -0.95
C GLY A 91 5.25 16.17 -1.51
N ASP A 92 6.40 15.55 -1.25
CA ASP A 92 7.69 16.16 -1.57
C ASP A 92 8.83 15.21 -1.88
N SER A 93 8.64 13.91 -1.75
CA SER A 93 9.76 12.96 -1.85
C SER A 93 9.80 12.17 -3.15
N ALA A 94 8.99 12.57 -4.16
CA ALA A 94 8.93 11.83 -5.42
C ALA A 94 10.28 11.76 -6.12
N VAL A 95 11.13 12.76 -5.96
CA VAL A 95 12.46 12.81 -6.58
C VAL A 95 13.35 11.66 -6.10
N ASP A 96 13.10 11.14 -4.91
CA ASP A 96 13.91 10.06 -4.34
C ASP A 96 13.46 8.66 -4.77
N TRP A 97 12.30 8.56 -5.41
CA TRP A 97 11.71 7.27 -5.76
C TRP A 97 12.62 6.38 -6.61
N PRO A 98 13.29 6.90 -7.66
CA PRO A 98 14.13 6.01 -8.46
C PRO A 98 15.24 5.33 -7.66
N ALA A 99 15.73 5.99 -6.62
CA ALA A 99 16.82 5.45 -5.79
C ALA A 99 16.32 4.64 -4.61
N LYS A 100 15.18 5.01 -4.02
CA LYS A 100 14.72 4.44 -2.75
C LYS A 100 13.50 3.54 -2.86
N GLY A 101 12.72 3.66 -3.90
CA GLY A 101 11.52 2.87 -4.07
C GLY A 101 11.83 1.42 -4.39
N VAL A 102 11.01 0.50 -3.91
CA VAL A 102 11.16 -0.90 -4.29
C VAL A 102 10.83 -1.06 -5.78
N PRO A 103 11.42 -2.05 -6.45
CA PRO A 103 11.12 -2.28 -7.87
C PRO A 103 9.64 -2.55 -8.10
N ASN A 104 9.14 -2.12 -9.25
CA ASN A 104 7.75 -2.35 -9.65
C ASN A 104 6.76 -1.74 -8.68
N SER A 105 7.09 -0.56 -8.17
CA SER A 105 6.19 0.24 -7.35
C SER A 105 5.73 1.47 -8.13
N VAL A 106 4.74 2.16 -7.59
CA VAL A 106 4.20 3.38 -8.19
C VAL A 106 4.18 4.46 -7.11
N ILE A 107 4.39 5.71 -7.52
CA ILE A 107 4.33 6.84 -6.60
C ILE A 107 3.19 7.77 -7.03
N VAL A 108 2.40 8.23 -6.07
CA VAL A 108 1.28 9.15 -6.29
C VAL A 108 1.54 10.41 -5.48
N GLN A 109 1.55 11.57 -6.15
CA GLN A 109 1.84 12.83 -5.46
C GLN A 109 0.60 13.43 -4.86
N LYS A 110 0.75 13.98 -3.67
CA LYS A 110 -0.31 14.75 -3.00
C LYS A 110 -0.34 16.18 -3.54
N PRO A 111 -1.50 16.79 -3.64
CA PRO A 111 -2.81 16.22 -3.35
C PRO A 111 -3.26 15.31 -4.48
N TYR A 112 -3.92 14.23 -4.14
CA TYR A 112 -4.42 13.30 -5.16
C TYR A 112 -5.93 13.12 -5.00
N ALA A 113 -6.59 12.71 -6.09
CA ALA A 113 -7.96 12.27 -6.02
C ALA A 113 -7.97 10.78 -5.63
N GLY A 114 -9.01 10.35 -4.91
CA GLY A 114 -9.12 8.94 -4.52
C GLY A 114 -9.03 7.99 -5.71
N ALA A 115 -9.58 8.40 -6.87
CA ALA A 115 -9.52 7.59 -8.08
C ALA A 115 -8.10 7.37 -8.59
N GLN A 116 -7.19 8.33 -8.36
CA GLN A 116 -5.79 8.16 -8.76
C GLN A 116 -5.12 7.07 -7.93
N LEU A 117 -5.40 7.06 -6.63
CA LEU A 117 -4.85 6.06 -5.73
C LEU A 117 -5.40 4.67 -6.08
N LEU A 118 -6.69 4.59 -6.29
CA LEU A 118 -7.34 3.34 -6.66
C LEU A 118 -6.79 2.79 -7.97
N THR A 119 -6.61 3.64 -8.98
CA THR A 119 -6.05 3.22 -10.26
C THR A 119 -4.63 2.70 -10.10
N ALA A 120 -3.81 3.38 -9.29
CA ALA A 120 -2.42 2.98 -9.09
C ALA A 120 -2.32 1.57 -8.50
N ILE A 121 -3.06 1.31 -7.42
CA ILE A 121 -2.98 -0.01 -6.78
C ILE A 121 -3.62 -1.10 -7.67
N SER A 122 -4.72 -0.79 -8.32
CA SER A 122 -5.41 -1.76 -9.17
C SER A 122 -4.56 -2.17 -10.37
N THR A 123 -3.82 -1.23 -10.94
CA THR A 123 -2.91 -1.53 -12.03
C THR A 123 -1.81 -2.50 -11.59
N LEU A 124 -1.24 -2.26 -10.41
CA LEU A 124 -0.22 -3.15 -9.86
C LEU A 124 -0.78 -4.52 -9.51
N MET A 125 -1.99 -4.57 -8.98
CA MET A 125 -2.65 -5.84 -8.66
C MET A 125 -2.85 -6.69 -9.91
N THR A 126 -3.29 -6.07 -10.99
CA THR A 126 -3.49 -6.76 -12.26
C THR A 126 -2.17 -7.29 -12.82
N ALA A 127 -1.11 -6.48 -12.75
CA ALA A 127 0.20 -6.89 -13.23
C ALA A 127 0.76 -8.06 -12.40
N ALA A 128 0.57 -8.03 -11.09
CA ALA A 128 1.03 -9.10 -10.22
C ALA A 128 0.29 -10.41 -10.52
N ASP A 129 -1.01 -10.34 -10.72
CA ASP A 129 -1.81 -11.51 -11.07
C ASP A 129 -1.40 -12.09 -12.41
N THR A 130 -1.16 -11.25 -13.39
CA THR A 130 -0.71 -11.67 -14.71
C THR A 130 0.63 -12.40 -14.61
N ASN A 131 1.57 -11.84 -13.85
CA ASN A 131 2.89 -12.45 -13.69
C ASN A 131 2.81 -13.79 -12.99
N ARG A 132 1.95 -13.92 -11.99
CA ARG A 132 1.80 -15.20 -11.29
C ARG A 132 1.15 -16.27 -12.14
N ASN A 133 0.34 -15.87 -13.10
CA ASN A 133 -0.38 -16.80 -13.95
C ASN A 133 0.35 -17.13 -15.26
N SER A 134 1.52 -16.58 -15.44
CA SER A 134 2.29 -16.78 -16.68
C SER A 134 3.11 -18.06 -16.66
#